data_e861a5c290023ee6bcb8da91749748b3
#
_entry.id   e861a5c290023ee6bcb8da91749748b3
#
_cell.length_a   1.000
_cell.length_b   1.000
_cell.length_c   1.000
_cell.angle_alpha   90.00
_cell.angle_beta   90.00
_cell.angle_gamma   90.00
#
_symmetry.space_group_name_H-M   'P 1'
#
loop_
_entity.id
_entity.type
_entity.pdbx_description
1 polymer ?
#
loop_
_entity_poly.entity_id
_entity_poly.type
_entity_poly.pdbx_seq_one_letter_code
_entity_poly.pdbx_strand_id
1 'polypeptide(L)'
;MQKGFTLVELIVVILIILILTAVVLGNFQPGGQMLALQRSAAKLAQDLRLAQEMTMGSREYAGCPDPAGYGIYFHEHPVANPSKPGRNAYFLFVDCTHPPLGEFDGGSDDWERIYFEQDIEFIGADFSDGNNDFGVVTIIFYPPGPQVLIKCPTGFCEWVDIKFSINGREKEVHVNNKGLIYVK
;
A
#
# COMPACT_ATOMS: atom_id res chain seq x y z
N MET A 1 -50.75 -30.26 -29.76
CA MET A 1 -49.56 -30.91 -30.31
C MET A 1 -48.33 -30.27 -29.64
N GLN A 2 -47.69 -30.98 -28.71
CA GLN A 2 -46.45 -30.53 -28.14
C GLN A 2 -45.33 -30.86 -29.12
N LYS A 3 -44.64 -29.81 -29.60
CA LYS A 3 -43.43 -29.99 -30.41
C LYS A 3 -42.26 -30.24 -29.47
N GLY A 4 -41.69 -31.44 -29.56
CA GLY A 4 -40.46 -31.77 -28.83
C GLY A 4 -39.26 -31.08 -29.48
N PHE A 5 -38.24 -30.73 -28.67
CA PHE A 5 -36.97 -30.21 -29.16
C PHE A 5 -36.20 -31.30 -29.93
N THR A 6 -35.60 -30.90 -31.04
CA THR A 6 -34.74 -31.79 -31.82
C THR A 6 -33.36 -31.90 -31.17
N LEU A 7 -32.69 -33.06 -31.29
CA LEU A 7 -31.33 -33.28 -30.76
C LEU A 7 -30.33 -32.25 -31.32
N VAL A 8 -30.48 -31.85 -32.58
CA VAL A 8 -29.65 -30.87 -33.27
C VAL A 8 -29.81 -29.48 -32.64
N GLU A 9 -31.00 -29.07 -32.27
CA GLU A 9 -31.31 -27.78 -31.65
C GLU A 9 -30.62 -27.68 -30.25
N LEU A 10 -30.62 -28.77 -29.50
CA LEU A 10 -29.96 -28.86 -28.20
C LEU A 10 -28.43 -28.76 -28.33
N ILE A 11 -27.83 -29.42 -29.32
CA ILE A 11 -26.39 -29.34 -29.59
C ILE A 11 -25.98 -27.90 -29.97
N VAL A 12 -26.74 -27.22 -30.81
CA VAL A 12 -26.45 -25.84 -31.22
C VAL A 12 -26.51 -24.88 -30.03
N VAL A 13 -27.49 -25.02 -29.13
CA VAL A 13 -27.64 -24.21 -27.95
C VAL A 13 -26.44 -24.40 -27.01
N ILE A 14 -26.01 -25.65 -26.74
CA ILE A 14 -24.85 -25.95 -25.91
C ILE A 14 -23.59 -25.33 -26.52
N LEU A 15 -23.39 -25.43 -27.82
CA LEU A 15 -22.23 -24.89 -28.52
C LEU A 15 -22.16 -23.36 -28.38
N ILE A 16 -23.29 -22.66 -28.55
CA ILE A 16 -23.37 -21.21 -28.38
C ILE A 16 -23.03 -20.82 -26.92
N ILE A 17 -23.57 -21.53 -25.92
CA ILE A 17 -23.30 -21.28 -24.52
C ILE A 17 -21.81 -21.48 -24.21
N LEU A 18 -21.19 -22.53 -24.73
CA LEU A 18 -19.74 -22.79 -24.54
C LEU A 18 -18.87 -21.67 -25.12
N ILE A 19 -19.19 -21.20 -26.34
CA ILE A 19 -18.46 -20.10 -26.97
C ILE A 19 -18.59 -18.81 -26.15
N LEU A 20 -19.81 -18.45 -25.75
CA LEU A 20 -20.07 -17.25 -24.96
C LEU A 20 -19.34 -17.33 -23.60
N THR A 21 -19.39 -18.48 -22.94
CA THR A 21 -18.69 -18.69 -21.65
C THR A 21 -17.18 -18.57 -21.81
N ALA A 22 -16.60 -19.12 -22.87
CA ALA A 22 -15.17 -19.02 -23.13
C ALA A 22 -14.68 -17.56 -23.32
N VAL A 23 -15.46 -16.75 -24.06
CA VAL A 23 -15.17 -15.32 -24.27
C VAL A 23 -15.27 -14.53 -22.96
N VAL A 24 -16.29 -14.80 -22.15
CA VAL A 24 -16.50 -14.11 -20.88
C VAL A 24 -15.37 -14.45 -19.90
N LEU A 25 -15.04 -15.74 -19.72
CA LEU A 25 -13.99 -16.16 -18.79
C LEU A 25 -12.61 -15.61 -19.15
N GLY A 26 -12.29 -15.48 -20.43
CA GLY A 26 -11.00 -14.91 -20.88
C GLY A 26 -10.82 -13.44 -20.53
N ASN A 27 -11.89 -12.67 -20.33
CA ASN A 27 -11.84 -11.25 -20.03
C ASN A 27 -11.88 -10.90 -18.54
N PHE A 28 -12.10 -11.86 -17.64
CA PHE A 28 -12.25 -11.57 -16.20
C PHE A 28 -10.93 -11.26 -15.47
N GLN A 29 -9.79 -11.76 -15.94
CA GLN A 29 -8.51 -11.61 -15.24
C GLN A 29 -8.01 -10.15 -15.10
N PRO A 30 -8.11 -9.26 -16.10
CA PRO A 30 -7.57 -7.90 -15.96
C PRO A 30 -8.34 -7.01 -15.00
N GLY A 31 -9.61 -7.28 -14.72
CA GLY A 31 -10.42 -6.49 -13.78
C GLY A 31 -10.09 -6.76 -12.32
N GLY A 32 -9.79 -8.00 -11.96
CA GLY A 32 -9.41 -8.38 -10.59
C GLY A 32 -8.13 -7.72 -10.11
N GLN A 33 -7.11 -7.65 -10.95
CA GLN A 33 -5.81 -7.05 -10.64
C GLN A 33 -5.91 -5.54 -10.39
N MET A 34 -6.66 -4.82 -11.23
CA MET A 34 -6.86 -3.38 -11.04
C MET A 34 -7.63 -3.09 -9.75
N LEU A 35 -8.60 -3.92 -9.40
CA LEU A 35 -9.35 -3.80 -8.16
C LEU A 35 -8.47 -4.12 -6.94
N ALA A 36 -7.60 -5.13 -7.00
CA ALA A 36 -6.65 -5.46 -5.96
C ALA A 36 -5.66 -4.31 -5.72
N LEU A 37 -5.11 -3.73 -6.79
CA LEU A 37 -4.22 -2.58 -6.74
C LEU A 37 -4.90 -1.35 -6.12
N GLN A 38 -6.14 -1.08 -6.50
CA GLN A 38 -6.93 0.01 -5.94
C GLN A 38 -7.23 -0.20 -4.44
N ARG A 39 -7.56 -1.43 -4.02
CA ARG A 39 -7.79 -1.77 -2.61
C ARG A 39 -6.51 -1.61 -1.79
N SER A 40 -5.36 -2.07 -2.27
CA SER A 40 -4.08 -1.93 -1.57
C SER A 40 -3.66 -0.47 -1.43
N ALA A 41 -3.83 0.35 -2.46
CA ALA A 41 -3.57 1.78 -2.38
C ALA A 41 -4.53 2.49 -1.40
N ALA A 42 -5.82 2.13 -1.41
CA ALA A 42 -6.80 2.66 -0.48
C ALA A 42 -6.52 2.24 0.97
N LYS A 43 -6.09 0.99 1.19
CA LYS A 43 -5.68 0.48 2.49
C LYS A 43 -4.48 1.25 3.03
N LEU A 44 -3.43 1.44 2.22
CA LEU A 44 -2.29 2.25 2.63
C LEU A 44 -2.69 3.68 2.99
N ALA A 45 -3.53 4.33 2.18
CA ALA A 45 -4.02 5.67 2.49
C ALA A 45 -4.83 5.71 3.80
N GLN A 46 -5.53 4.63 4.13
CA GLN A 46 -6.24 4.48 5.40
C GLN A 46 -5.28 4.27 6.58
N ASP A 47 -4.25 3.45 6.43
CA ASP A 47 -3.26 3.18 7.47
C ASP A 47 -2.40 4.42 7.75
N LEU A 48 -2.09 5.23 6.73
CA LEU A 48 -1.46 6.54 6.90
C LEU A 48 -2.33 7.50 7.72
N ARG A 49 -3.64 7.53 7.46
CA ARG A 49 -4.58 8.34 8.27
C ARG A 49 -4.72 7.81 9.68
N LEU A 50 -4.68 6.49 9.86
CA LEU A 50 -4.67 5.87 11.18
C LEU A 50 -3.43 6.29 11.99
N ALA A 51 -2.24 6.26 11.39
CA ALA A 51 -1.01 6.74 12.03
C ALA A 51 -1.12 8.22 12.42
N GLN A 52 -1.67 9.05 11.53
CA GLN A 52 -1.95 10.46 11.81
C GLN A 52 -2.93 10.65 12.98
N GLU A 53 -4.02 9.88 13.02
CA GLU A 53 -5.03 9.93 14.09
C GLU A 53 -4.43 9.47 15.43
N MET A 54 -3.63 8.41 15.44
CA MET A 54 -2.98 7.90 16.64
C MET A 54 -2.03 8.93 17.23
N THR A 55 -1.27 9.62 16.38
CA THR A 55 -0.38 10.72 16.78
C THR A 55 -1.16 11.87 17.45
N MET A 56 -2.27 12.28 16.84
CA MET A 56 -3.10 13.36 17.40
C MET A 56 -3.82 12.93 18.70
N GLY A 57 -4.14 11.65 18.82
CA GLY A 57 -4.76 11.08 20.02
C GLY A 57 -3.80 10.83 21.17
N SER A 58 -2.49 11.07 21.01
CA SER A 58 -1.43 10.78 21.99
C SER A 58 -1.62 9.37 22.59
N ARG A 59 -1.86 8.38 21.74
CA ARG A 59 -2.09 7.02 22.19
C ARG A 59 -0.81 6.44 22.77
N GLU A 60 -0.90 5.85 23.95
CA GLU A 60 0.16 5.07 24.53
C GLU A 60 0.30 3.73 23.79
N TYR A 61 1.53 3.26 23.62
CA TYR A 61 1.83 1.95 23.07
C TYR A 61 2.52 1.08 24.13
N ALA A 62 2.19 -0.22 24.17
CA ALA A 62 2.78 -1.16 25.13
C ALA A 62 4.29 -1.28 24.90
N GLY A 63 5.09 -0.66 25.76
CA GLY A 63 6.54 -0.56 25.64
C GLY A 63 7.04 0.84 25.26
N CYS A 64 6.14 1.76 24.90
CA CYS A 64 6.44 3.15 24.59
C CYS A 64 5.33 4.04 25.18
N PRO A 65 5.41 4.39 26.47
CA PRO A 65 4.35 5.15 27.13
C PRO A 65 4.26 6.61 26.66
N ASP A 66 5.32 7.12 26.04
CA ASP A 66 5.39 8.48 25.49
C ASP A 66 5.94 8.41 24.04
N PRO A 67 5.10 8.01 23.06
CA PRO A 67 5.55 7.91 21.68
C PRO A 67 5.82 9.28 21.08
N ALA A 68 6.97 9.43 20.43
CA ALA A 68 7.33 10.63 19.68
C ALA A 68 6.48 10.80 18.43
N GLY A 69 6.03 9.69 17.85
CA GLY A 69 5.15 9.70 16.67
C GLY A 69 4.78 8.32 16.18
N TYR A 70 3.93 8.29 15.15
CA TYR A 70 3.52 7.08 14.45
C TYR A 70 3.82 7.24 12.96
N GLY A 71 4.25 6.16 12.32
CA GLY A 71 4.67 6.25 10.93
C GLY A 71 4.52 4.98 10.13
N ILE A 72 4.86 5.11 8.85
CA ILE A 72 4.93 3.99 7.92
C ILE A 72 6.31 3.93 7.28
N TYR A 73 6.83 2.71 7.18
CA TYR A 73 8.14 2.40 6.65
C TYR A 73 8.05 1.43 5.49
N PHE A 74 8.68 1.77 4.37
CA PHE A 74 8.84 0.92 3.19
C PHE A 74 10.30 0.61 2.95
N HIS A 75 10.54 -0.57 2.40
CA HIS A 75 11.87 -0.98 1.95
C HIS A 75 11.76 -1.80 0.68
N GLU A 76 12.48 -1.40 -0.37
CA GLU A 76 12.38 -2.04 -1.68
C GLU A 76 13.06 -3.40 -1.76
N HIS A 77 14.19 -3.59 -1.06
CA HIS A 77 14.93 -4.83 -1.21
C HIS A 77 14.27 -5.99 -0.46
N PRO A 78 14.18 -7.17 -1.10
CA PRO A 78 13.86 -8.40 -0.39
C PRO A 78 15.03 -8.70 0.55
N VAL A 79 14.90 -8.29 1.80
CA VAL A 79 15.93 -8.51 2.79
C VAL A 79 15.70 -9.84 3.46
N ALA A 80 16.74 -10.65 3.56
CA ALA A 80 16.73 -11.83 4.43
C ALA A 80 16.57 -11.49 5.93
N ASN A 81 16.47 -10.19 6.25
CA ASN A 81 16.28 -9.69 7.61
C ASN A 81 14.77 -9.60 7.91
N PRO A 82 14.24 -10.35 8.87
CA PRO A 82 12.83 -10.30 9.26
C PRO A 82 12.39 -8.93 9.79
N SER A 83 13.33 -8.05 10.17
CA SER A 83 13.06 -6.70 10.66
C SER A 83 12.83 -5.67 9.54
N LYS A 84 12.81 -6.07 8.27
CA LYS A 84 12.54 -5.16 7.15
C LYS A 84 11.41 -5.70 6.29
N PRO A 85 10.43 -4.86 5.87
CA PRO A 85 9.42 -5.29 4.92
C PRO A 85 10.12 -5.56 3.57
N GLY A 86 9.66 -6.58 2.83
CA GLY A 86 10.03 -6.73 1.43
C GLY A 86 9.18 -5.80 0.56
N ARG A 87 9.32 -5.90 -0.76
CA ARG A 87 8.49 -5.15 -1.71
C ARG A 87 6.98 -5.39 -1.56
N ASN A 88 6.59 -6.48 -0.94
CA ASN A 88 5.19 -6.90 -0.77
C ASN A 88 4.56 -6.48 0.55
N ALA A 89 5.25 -5.65 1.35
CA ALA A 89 4.77 -5.24 2.67
C ALA A 89 5.30 -3.85 3.06
N TYR A 90 4.69 -3.27 4.08
CA TYR A 90 5.18 -2.11 4.81
C TYR A 90 5.01 -2.34 6.31
N PHE A 91 5.75 -1.57 7.12
CA PHE A 91 5.55 -1.52 8.56
C PHE A 91 4.75 -0.28 8.93
N LEU A 92 3.77 -0.48 9.78
CA LEU A 92 3.22 0.56 10.62
C LEU A 92 4.00 0.51 11.94
N PHE A 93 4.63 1.61 12.33
CA PHE A 93 5.52 1.64 13.48
C PHE A 93 5.25 2.84 14.41
N VAL A 94 5.73 2.71 15.63
CA VAL A 94 5.74 3.77 16.63
C VAL A 94 7.18 4.21 16.86
N ASP A 95 7.44 5.51 16.78
CA ASP A 95 8.74 6.09 17.14
C ASP A 95 8.75 6.44 18.63
N CYS A 96 9.62 5.78 19.38
CA CYS A 96 9.79 5.99 20.82
C CYS A 96 10.98 6.88 21.17
N THR A 97 11.69 7.37 20.17
CA THR A 97 12.88 8.21 20.36
C THR A 97 12.53 9.69 20.39
N HIS A 98 13.10 10.43 21.35
CA HIS A 98 12.93 11.88 21.44
C HIS A 98 14.28 12.58 21.31
N PRO A 99 14.43 13.57 20.41
CA PRO A 99 13.48 14.01 19.41
C PRO A 99 13.26 12.95 18.30
N PRO A 100 12.11 12.94 17.59
CA PRO A 100 11.85 11.98 16.53
C PRO A 100 12.90 12.13 15.44
N LEU A 101 13.70 11.07 15.24
CA LEU A 101 14.80 11.07 14.26
C LEU A 101 14.32 10.77 12.85
N GLY A 102 13.05 10.36 12.70
CA GLY A 102 12.51 9.95 11.41
C GLY A 102 13.14 8.67 10.87
N GLU A 103 13.78 7.90 11.73
CA GLU A 103 14.44 6.65 11.37
C GLU A 103 13.69 5.47 11.99
N PHE A 104 13.39 4.49 11.17
CA PHE A 104 12.94 3.20 11.64
C PHE A 104 14.19 2.38 12.03
N ASP A 105 14.37 2.08 13.29
CA ASP A 105 15.56 1.37 13.80
C ASP A 105 15.42 -0.16 13.81
N GLY A 106 14.22 -0.67 13.53
CA GLY A 106 13.96 -2.09 13.28
C GLY A 106 14.01 -3.00 14.50
N GLY A 107 13.94 -2.45 15.71
CA GLY A 107 14.10 -3.27 16.91
C GLY A 107 13.10 -3.03 18.03
N SER A 108 12.80 -1.78 18.33
CA SER A 108 11.85 -1.37 19.38
C SER A 108 10.57 -0.76 18.85
N ASP A 109 10.55 -0.41 17.55
CA ASP A 109 9.55 0.43 16.92
C ASP A 109 8.54 -0.36 16.09
N ASP A 110 8.70 -1.68 16.01
CA ASP A 110 7.79 -2.54 15.22
C ASP A 110 6.41 -2.59 15.87
N TRP A 111 5.40 -2.16 15.13
CA TRP A 111 4.02 -2.35 15.57
C TRP A 111 3.32 -3.43 14.75
N GLU A 112 3.22 -3.25 13.43
CA GLU A 112 2.52 -4.19 12.57
C GLU A 112 3.13 -4.24 11.17
N ARG A 113 3.40 -5.48 10.68
CA ARG A 113 3.74 -5.71 9.29
C ARG A 113 2.47 -5.94 8.49
N ILE A 114 2.23 -5.11 7.51
CA ILE A 114 1.07 -5.18 6.64
C ILE A 114 1.50 -5.61 5.25
N TYR A 115 0.92 -6.71 4.77
CA TYR A 115 1.18 -7.22 3.44
C TYR A 115 0.19 -6.65 2.43
N PHE A 116 0.68 -6.37 1.22
CA PHE A 116 -0.17 -6.08 0.09
C PHE A 116 -0.95 -7.33 -0.35
N GLU A 117 -2.00 -7.13 -1.15
CA GLU A 117 -2.65 -8.24 -1.82
C GLU A 117 -1.66 -8.96 -2.76
N GLN A 118 -1.97 -10.20 -3.11
CA GLN A 118 -1.11 -11.09 -3.88
C GLN A 118 -0.60 -10.41 -5.16
N ASP A 119 0.68 -10.57 -5.43
CA ASP A 119 1.39 -10.05 -6.61
C ASP A 119 1.50 -8.51 -6.73
N ILE A 120 1.13 -7.76 -5.69
CA ILE A 120 1.36 -6.32 -5.63
C ILE A 120 2.69 -6.05 -4.96
N GLU A 121 3.51 -5.24 -5.61
CA GLU A 121 4.82 -4.84 -5.12
C GLU A 121 4.93 -3.32 -5.03
N PHE A 122 5.62 -2.86 -4.00
CA PHE A 122 6.16 -1.50 -3.94
C PHE A 122 7.30 -1.40 -4.97
N ILE A 123 7.20 -0.45 -5.87
CA ILE A 123 8.15 -0.25 -6.97
C ILE A 123 9.00 1.02 -6.83
N GLY A 124 8.82 1.75 -5.75
CA GLY A 124 9.58 2.95 -5.45
C GLY A 124 8.72 4.15 -5.08
N ALA A 125 9.37 5.29 -4.93
CA ALA A 125 8.72 6.54 -4.60
C ALA A 125 9.37 7.71 -5.35
N ASP A 126 8.54 8.70 -5.72
CA ASP A 126 9.03 9.99 -6.22
C ASP A 126 8.95 11.00 -5.08
N PHE A 127 9.99 11.81 -4.94
CA PHE A 127 10.10 12.81 -3.90
C PHE A 127 10.14 14.22 -4.45
N SER A 128 9.84 15.22 -3.61
CA SER A 128 9.84 16.63 -3.97
C SER A 128 11.21 17.18 -4.37
N ASP A 129 12.30 16.51 -4.02
CA ASP A 129 13.67 16.87 -4.38
C ASP A 129 14.08 16.40 -5.79
N GLY A 130 13.17 15.75 -6.51
CA GLY A 130 13.39 15.23 -7.86
C GLY A 130 14.14 13.90 -7.89
N ASN A 131 14.46 13.32 -6.75
CA ASN A 131 15.02 11.97 -6.67
C ASN A 131 13.87 10.95 -6.79
N ASN A 132 14.09 9.99 -7.66
CA ASN A 132 13.26 8.79 -7.79
C ASN A 132 14.07 7.68 -7.15
N ASP A 133 14.01 7.56 -5.82
CA ASP A 133 14.78 6.54 -5.13
C ASP A 133 13.92 5.32 -4.84
N PHE A 134 14.53 4.19 -5.08
CA PHE A 134 13.95 2.87 -4.93
C PHE A 134 14.29 2.22 -3.57
N GLY A 135 14.81 2.96 -2.60
CA GLY A 135 15.39 2.32 -1.43
C GLY A 135 14.48 2.23 -0.23
N VAL A 136 14.27 3.34 0.42
CA VAL A 136 13.59 3.44 1.72
C VAL A 136 12.70 4.67 1.75
N VAL A 137 11.45 4.49 2.18
CA VAL A 137 10.53 5.59 2.44
C VAL A 137 10.08 5.51 3.89
N THR A 138 10.29 6.59 4.63
CA THR A 138 9.79 6.74 6.00
C THR A 138 8.90 7.97 6.08
N ILE A 139 7.69 7.79 6.58
CA ILE A 139 6.72 8.85 6.81
C ILE A 139 6.33 8.78 8.26
N ILE A 140 6.57 9.86 9.03
CA ILE A 140 6.22 9.94 10.45
C ILE A 140 5.31 11.13 10.67
N PHE A 141 4.26 10.90 11.45
CA PHE A 141 3.38 11.91 12.01
C PHE A 141 3.76 12.15 13.47
N TYR A 142 3.90 13.41 13.90
CA TYR A 142 4.26 13.74 15.27
C TYR A 142 3.50 14.96 15.83
N PRO A 143 3.28 14.98 17.18
CA PRO A 143 2.54 16.06 17.82
C PRO A 143 3.39 17.35 17.90
N PRO A 144 2.77 18.54 18.14
CA PRO A 144 1.38 18.75 18.58
C PRO A 144 0.37 19.03 17.46
N GLY A 145 0.68 18.81 16.23
CA GLY A 145 -0.22 19.01 15.10
C GLY A 145 0.05 17.93 14.05
N PRO A 146 -0.62 17.90 12.93
CA PRO A 146 -0.33 16.95 11.87
C PRO A 146 0.96 17.34 11.13
N GLN A 147 2.06 17.45 11.89
CA GLN A 147 3.37 17.63 11.28
C GLN A 147 3.79 16.28 10.71
N VAL A 148 4.19 16.28 9.45
CA VAL A 148 4.61 15.08 8.74
C VAL A 148 6.06 15.25 8.34
N LEU A 149 6.86 14.29 8.76
CA LEU A 149 8.25 14.20 8.37
C LEU A 149 8.37 13.09 7.34
N ILE A 150 8.77 13.46 6.14
CA ILE A 150 9.00 12.54 5.03
C ILE A 150 10.50 12.46 4.81
N LYS A 151 11.08 11.29 5.12
CA LYS A 151 12.50 11.07 4.91
C LYS A 151 12.75 10.68 3.47
N CYS A 152 13.62 11.40 2.81
CA CYS A 152 14.11 11.14 1.46
C CYS A 152 15.65 10.98 1.46
N PRO A 153 16.26 10.50 0.38
CA PRO A 153 17.69 10.26 0.30
C PRO A 153 18.57 11.47 0.61
N THR A 154 18.09 12.66 0.29
CA THR A 154 18.81 13.93 0.49
C THR A 154 18.49 14.62 1.81
N GLY A 155 17.58 14.07 2.62
CA GLY A 155 17.16 14.65 3.90
C GLY A 155 15.66 14.54 4.13
N PHE A 156 14.95 15.68 4.17
CA PHE A 156 13.49 15.73 4.37
C PHE A 156 12.82 16.38 3.18
N CYS A 157 11.72 15.77 2.74
CA CYS A 157 10.97 16.19 1.56
C CYS A 157 9.62 16.81 1.93
N GLU A 158 9.10 17.64 1.01
CA GLU A 158 7.78 18.26 1.17
C GLU A 158 6.63 17.31 0.83
N TRP A 159 6.88 16.37 -0.08
CA TRP A 159 5.91 15.36 -0.48
C TRP A 159 6.60 14.11 -1.03
N VAL A 160 5.84 13.02 -1.04
CA VAL A 160 6.22 11.73 -1.63
C VAL A 160 5.04 11.12 -2.36
N ASP A 161 5.30 10.52 -3.52
CA ASP A 161 4.37 9.67 -4.27
C ASP A 161 4.86 8.22 -4.18
N ILE A 162 4.13 7.41 -3.43
CA ILE A 162 4.45 5.99 -3.19
C ILE A 162 3.81 5.16 -4.29
N LYS A 163 4.62 4.41 -5.05
CA LYS A 163 4.18 3.68 -6.23
C LYS A 163 4.07 2.18 -5.97
N PHE A 164 2.99 1.60 -6.46
CA PHE A 164 2.72 0.17 -6.44
C PHE A 164 2.45 -0.34 -7.84
N SER A 165 2.84 -1.57 -8.10
CA SER A 165 2.62 -2.21 -9.39
C SER A 165 2.10 -3.64 -9.25
N ILE A 166 1.31 -4.03 -10.23
CA ILE A 166 0.92 -5.40 -10.52
C ILE A 166 0.86 -5.60 -12.03
N ASN A 167 1.69 -6.47 -12.57
CA ASN A 167 1.72 -6.80 -14.01
C ASN A 167 1.78 -5.55 -14.91
N GLY A 168 2.63 -4.57 -14.56
CA GLY A 168 2.84 -3.35 -15.33
C GLY A 168 1.73 -2.29 -15.22
N ARG A 169 0.78 -2.47 -14.32
CA ARG A 169 -0.21 -1.46 -13.96
C ARG A 169 0.21 -0.82 -12.65
N GLU A 170 0.10 0.49 -12.57
CA GLU A 170 0.58 1.26 -11.43
C GLU A 170 -0.54 2.05 -10.75
N LYS A 171 -0.36 2.29 -9.47
CA LYS A 171 -1.12 3.22 -8.64
C LYS A 171 -0.18 3.93 -7.69
N GLU A 172 -0.54 5.17 -7.36
CA GLU A 172 0.25 6.00 -6.47
C GLU A 172 -0.57 6.48 -5.29
N VAL A 173 0.09 6.60 -4.14
CA VAL A 173 -0.45 7.27 -2.95
C VAL A 173 0.41 8.49 -2.67
N HIS A 174 -0.20 9.67 -2.74
CA HIS A 174 0.43 10.94 -2.43
C HIS A 174 0.32 11.28 -0.96
N VAL A 175 1.44 11.71 -0.38
CA VAL A 175 1.50 12.26 0.98
C VAL A 175 2.34 13.52 0.97
N ASN A 176 1.88 14.59 1.64
CA ASN A 176 2.68 15.79 1.81
C ASN A 176 2.95 16.12 3.28
N ASN A 177 3.89 17.04 3.52
CA ASN A 177 4.30 17.49 4.85
C ASN A 177 3.21 18.26 5.63
N LYS A 178 2.06 18.53 5.00
CA LYS A 178 0.87 19.15 5.63
C LYS A 178 -0.18 18.10 6.04
N GLY A 179 0.11 16.81 5.83
CA GLY A 179 -0.80 15.72 6.18
C GLY A 179 -1.88 15.43 5.15
N LEU A 180 -1.77 15.95 3.93
CA LEU A 180 -2.68 15.59 2.83
C LEU A 180 -2.31 14.20 2.30
N ILE A 181 -3.29 13.30 2.26
CA ILE A 181 -3.14 11.92 1.81
C ILE A 181 -4.24 11.62 0.80
N TYR A 182 -3.87 11.19 -0.42
CA TYR A 182 -4.83 10.76 -1.44
C TYR A 182 -4.23 9.75 -2.42
N VAL A 183 -5.10 8.97 -3.07
CA VAL A 183 -4.74 7.99 -4.12
C VAL A 183 -4.87 8.66 -5.48
N LYS A 184 -3.85 8.51 -6.33
CA LYS A 184 -3.86 8.97 -7.72
C LYS A 184 -4.32 7.87 -8.69
#